data_bd2bfb218ed57cfb0b2c1941ae0cb7eb
#
_entry.id   bd2bfb218ed57cfb0b2c1941ae0cb7eb
#
_cell.length_a   1.000
_cell.length_b   1.000
_cell.length_c   1.000
_cell.angle_alpha   90.00
_cell.angle_beta   90.00
_cell.angle_gamma   90.00
#
_symmetry.space_group_name_H-M   'P 1'
#
loop_
_entity.id
_entity.type
_entity.pdbx_description
1 polymer ?
#
loop_
_entity_poly.entity_id
_entity_poly.type
_entity_poly.pdbx_seq_one_letter_code
_entity_poly.pdbx_strand_id
1 'polypeptide(L)'
;MKKTLALLVGLSAIAAAQSAGAETLKVAVAQRGFWNSTFIDIGLKQGYFKEAGLDIEILYTEGGASTLTPVIAGSIDIAMTNGILGVVAAYAKGMPVRIISAEATGAAEAFWYARPESGINRLADTNGKTVAFSSPGSSTNLILLQLINQAKVAPKLVATGGAPGTLTQVMSGQIDVGWSVPPFVLQQLADGKLVIIARGSDVAALAEQTIRVNVANVNALKEKRDALVRFLKVLSRSIDWAYSDPHAIDNYAEIAKVPRALAQQTRDDFFPKQALQLSEVKGPRRHPETGARVQVHHRADDRRGGAGNVGHSL
;
A
#
# COMPACT_ATOMS: atom_id res chain seq x y z
N MET A 1 84.49 13.36 1.67
CA MET A 1 83.51 12.28 1.92
C MET A 1 82.19 12.94 2.36
N LYS A 2 81.25 13.13 1.44
CA LYS A 2 79.91 13.75 1.70
C LYS A 2 78.88 12.66 1.59
N LYS A 3 78.21 12.34 2.74
CA LYS A 3 77.11 11.41 2.79
C LYS A 3 75.80 12.17 2.54
N THR A 4 75.14 11.92 1.44
CA THR A 4 73.85 12.45 1.10
C THR A 4 72.76 11.55 1.70
N LEU A 5 71.95 12.12 2.62
CA LEU A 5 70.83 11.47 3.29
C LEU A 5 69.57 11.74 2.44
N ALA A 6 69.02 10.70 1.79
CA ALA A 6 67.77 10.74 1.04
C ALA A 6 66.61 10.59 2.00
N LEU A 7 65.76 11.62 2.09
CA LEU A 7 64.54 11.64 2.90
C LEU A 7 63.40 11.12 2.02
N LEU A 8 62.92 9.88 2.27
CA LEU A 8 61.71 9.33 1.66
C LEU A 8 60.49 9.91 2.38
N VAL A 9 59.79 10.82 1.74
CA VAL A 9 58.48 11.31 2.17
C VAL A 9 57.45 10.31 1.63
N GLY A 10 56.96 9.42 2.51
CA GLY A 10 55.82 8.54 2.19
C GLY A 10 54.51 9.34 2.22
N LEU A 11 53.92 9.59 1.03
CA LEU A 11 52.57 10.14 0.93
C LEU A 11 51.55 9.03 1.28
N SER A 12 51.09 9.01 2.53
CA SER A 12 49.93 8.22 2.92
C SER A 12 48.67 8.92 2.41
N ALA A 13 48.15 8.47 1.29
CA ALA A 13 46.80 8.86 0.82
C ALA A 13 45.77 8.25 1.78
N ILE A 14 45.33 9.00 2.77
CA ILE A 14 44.16 8.70 3.57
C ILE A 14 42.98 8.92 2.62
N ALA A 15 42.47 7.84 2.05
CA ALA A 15 41.15 7.84 1.39
C ALA A 15 40.12 8.16 2.48
N ALA A 16 39.73 9.43 2.59
CA ALA A 16 38.53 9.82 3.31
C ALA A 16 37.35 9.15 2.66
N ALA A 17 36.91 8.02 3.19
CA ALA A 17 35.60 7.50 2.91
C ALA A 17 34.59 8.56 3.36
N GLN A 18 34.17 9.43 2.43
CA GLN A 18 32.99 10.25 2.65
C GLN A 18 31.86 9.29 2.99
N SER A 19 31.46 9.25 4.25
CA SER A 19 30.17 8.69 4.63
C SER A 19 29.13 9.53 3.90
N ALA A 20 28.68 9.05 2.75
CA ALA A 20 27.51 9.62 2.11
C ALA A 20 26.42 9.66 3.17
N GLY A 21 25.95 10.84 3.57
CA GLY A 21 24.86 10.99 4.52
C GLY A 21 23.66 10.15 4.06
N ALA A 22 22.87 9.69 5.01
CA ALA A 22 21.66 8.92 4.66
C ALA A 22 20.78 9.74 3.71
N GLU A 23 20.30 9.07 2.64
CA GLU A 23 19.43 9.72 1.67
C GLU A 23 17.98 9.75 2.20
N THR A 24 17.40 10.94 2.29
CA THR A 24 16.04 11.12 2.85
C THR A 24 14.97 10.79 1.81
N LEU A 25 14.03 9.93 2.22
CA LEU A 25 12.79 9.66 1.50
C LEU A 25 11.57 10.08 2.32
N LYS A 26 10.69 10.85 1.72
CA LYS A 26 9.40 11.26 2.28
C LYS A 26 8.32 10.30 1.86
N VAL A 27 7.67 9.64 2.82
CA VAL A 27 6.73 8.55 2.57
C VAL A 27 5.38 8.85 3.20
N ALA A 28 4.33 8.93 2.39
CA ALA A 28 2.95 8.95 2.88
C ALA A 28 2.44 7.51 3.05
N VAL A 29 1.87 7.21 4.21
CA VAL A 29 1.37 5.88 4.56
C VAL A 29 -0.12 5.98 4.88
N ALA A 30 -0.93 5.17 4.20
CA ALA A 30 -2.36 5.13 4.45
C ALA A 30 -2.65 4.39 5.76
N GLN A 31 -3.41 5.02 6.63
CA GLN A 31 -3.97 4.47 7.87
C GLN A 31 -2.95 3.79 8.78
N ARG A 32 -2.43 4.55 9.76
CA ARG A 32 -1.55 4.00 10.79
C ARG A 32 -2.24 2.85 11.55
N GLY A 33 -1.50 1.78 11.81
CA GLY A 33 -1.95 0.65 12.63
C GLY A 33 -2.56 -0.51 11.85
N PHE A 34 -2.79 -0.41 10.53
CA PHE A 34 -3.06 -1.60 9.72
C PHE A 34 -1.80 -2.47 9.62
N TRP A 35 -1.96 -3.77 9.54
CA TRP A 35 -0.85 -4.71 9.43
C TRP A 35 0.10 -4.35 8.26
N ASN A 36 -0.45 -4.18 7.07
CA ASN A 36 0.32 -3.84 5.86
C ASN A 36 0.96 -2.44 5.92
N SER A 37 0.35 -1.49 6.60
CA SER A 37 0.94 -0.15 6.80
C SER A 37 2.11 -0.16 7.79
N THR A 38 2.24 -1.18 8.62
CA THR A 38 3.24 -1.25 9.70
C THR A 38 4.61 -1.72 9.25
N PHE A 39 4.76 -2.24 8.03
CA PHE A 39 6.07 -2.75 7.56
C PHE A 39 7.15 -1.67 7.49
N ILE A 40 6.78 -0.42 7.28
CA ILE A 40 7.73 0.70 7.35
C ILE A 40 8.19 0.95 8.79
N ASP A 41 7.27 0.90 9.77
CA ASP A 41 7.60 1.03 11.19
C ASP A 41 8.50 -0.12 11.66
N ILE A 42 8.25 -1.35 11.19
CA ILE A 42 9.10 -2.52 11.45
C ILE A 42 10.50 -2.27 10.90
N GLY A 43 10.62 -1.85 9.64
CA GLY A 43 11.91 -1.55 9.03
C GLY A 43 12.70 -0.47 9.76
N LEU A 44 12.04 0.55 10.30
CA LEU A 44 12.64 1.57 11.14
C LEU A 44 13.10 1.00 12.48
N LYS A 45 12.23 0.26 13.19
CA LYS A 45 12.50 -0.31 14.50
C LYS A 45 13.62 -1.34 14.47
N GLN A 46 13.70 -2.14 13.40
CA GLN A 46 14.76 -3.12 13.16
C GLN A 46 16.07 -2.48 12.63
N GLY A 47 16.08 -1.18 12.34
CA GLY A 47 17.25 -0.49 11.80
C GLY A 47 17.56 -0.76 10.32
N TYR A 48 16.68 -1.45 9.59
CA TYR A 48 16.92 -1.85 8.21
C TYR A 48 17.06 -0.67 7.23
N PHE A 49 16.32 0.42 7.46
CA PHE A 49 16.47 1.63 6.66
C PHE A 49 17.82 2.30 6.90
N LYS A 50 18.28 2.34 8.15
CA LYS A 50 19.62 2.87 8.49
C LYS A 50 20.73 2.04 7.85
N GLU A 51 20.63 0.71 7.91
CA GLU A 51 21.56 -0.21 7.23
C GLU A 51 21.58 0.01 5.70
N ALA A 52 20.44 0.37 5.12
CA ALA A 52 20.31 0.70 3.71
C ALA A 52 20.77 2.13 3.36
N GLY A 53 21.25 2.94 4.30
CA GLY A 53 21.64 4.33 4.11
C GLY A 53 20.44 5.22 3.76
N LEU A 54 19.26 4.93 4.33
CA LEU A 54 18.04 5.69 4.13
C LEU A 54 17.59 6.33 5.45
N ASP A 55 17.16 7.59 5.35
CA ASP A 55 16.42 8.29 6.38
C ASP A 55 14.97 8.45 5.92
N ILE A 56 13.99 8.07 6.75
CA ILE A 56 12.59 7.99 6.37
C ILE A 56 11.76 8.98 7.15
N GLU A 57 11.18 9.96 6.44
CA GLU A 57 10.18 10.87 6.97
C GLU A 57 8.77 10.35 6.64
N ILE A 58 7.97 10.01 7.65
CA ILE A 58 6.63 9.42 7.44
C ILE A 58 5.53 10.47 7.67
N LEU A 59 4.62 10.55 6.70
CA LEU A 59 3.33 11.22 6.82
C LEU A 59 2.22 10.16 6.88
N TYR A 60 1.62 9.95 8.05
CA TYR A 60 0.43 9.12 8.16
C TYR A 60 -0.82 9.88 7.72
N THR A 61 -1.68 9.22 6.96
CA THR A 61 -2.90 9.80 6.39
C THR A 61 -4.12 8.91 6.68
N GLU A 62 -5.31 9.42 6.41
CA GLU A 62 -6.56 8.67 6.52
C GLU A 62 -6.80 7.67 5.37
N GLY A 63 -5.85 7.56 4.44
CA GLY A 63 -5.94 6.67 3.29
C GLY A 63 -6.48 7.30 2.01
N GLY A 64 -6.48 6.52 0.93
CA GLY A 64 -7.02 6.93 -0.36
C GLY A 64 -6.40 8.22 -0.93
N ALA A 65 -7.23 9.20 -1.24
CA ALA A 65 -6.80 10.45 -1.88
C ALA A 65 -5.84 11.26 -1.00
N SER A 66 -6.00 11.25 0.33
CA SER A 66 -5.10 11.99 1.23
C SER A 66 -3.66 11.47 1.23
N THR A 67 -3.46 10.21 0.84
CA THR A 67 -2.13 9.62 0.65
C THR A 67 -1.54 9.97 -0.73
N LEU A 68 -2.36 9.98 -1.77
CA LEU A 68 -1.90 10.19 -3.15
C LEU A 68 -1.66 11.68 -3.48
N THR A 69 -2.49 12.58 -2.94
CA THR A 69 -2.42 14.02 -3.24
C THR A 69 -1.04 14.64 -3.00
N PRO A 70 -0.36 14.45 -1.85
CA PRO A 70 0.96 15.04 -1.62
C PRO A 70 2.04 14.44 -2.54
N VAL A 71 1.89 13.20 -3.02
CA VAL A 71 2.79 12.62 -4.02
C VAL A 71 2.56 13.25 -5.39
N ILE A 72 1.31 13.49 -5.79
CA ILE A 72 1.00 14.23 -7.03
C ILE A 72 1.63 15.64 -6.98
N ALA A 73 1.52 16.31 -5.84
CA ALA A 73 2.09 17.65 -5.63
C ALA A 73 3.63 17.68 -5.57
N GLY A 74 4.30 16.52 -5.44
CA GLY A 74 5.77 16.41 -5.35
C GLY A 74 6.34 16.75 -3.96
N SER A 75 5.51 16.97 -2.94
CA SER A 75 5.96 17.19 -1.55
C SER A 75 6.33 15.90 -0.81
N ILE A 76 5.88 14.76 -1.31
CA ILE A 76 6.16 13.40 -0.85
C ILE A 76 6.70 12.58 -2.03
N ASP A 77 7.72 11.75 -1.76
CA ASP A 77 8.36 10.92 -2.77
C ASP A 77 7.55 9.66 -3.10
N ILE A 78 7.01 9.01 -2.05
CA ILE A 78 6.32 7.71 -2.13
C ILE A 78 4.99 7.76 -1.39
N ALA A 79 3.95 7.17 -2.00
CA ALA A 79 2.71 6.81 -1.31
C ALA A 79 2.60 5.29 -1.19
N MET A 80 2.40 4.78 0.03
CA MET A 80 2.14 3.37 0.30
C MET A 80 0.64 3.09 0.39
N THR A 81 0.25 1.85 0.11
CA THR A 81 -1.10 1.31 0.32
C THR A 81 -2.21 2.04 -0.45
N ASN A 82 -1.90 2.56 -1.64
CA ASN A 82 -2.89 3.26 -2.46
C ASN A 82 -3.80 2.31 -3.23
N GLY A 83 -5.10 2.61 -3.26
CA GLY A 83 -6.03 1.90 -4.13
C GLY A 83 -5.67 2.09 -5.61
N ILE A 84 -5.57 0.97 -6.34
CA ILE A 84 -5.11 0.98 -7.74
C ILE A 84 -5.99 1.84 -8.65
N LEU A 85 -7.31 1.88 -8.44
CA LEU A 85 -8.22 2.69 -9.27
C LEU A 85 -7.91 4.18 -9.20
N GLY A 86 -7.64 4.70 -8.00
CA GLY A 86 -7.28 6.11 -7.81
C GLY A 86 -5.97 6.48 -8.50
N VAL A 87 -4.99 5.57 -8.43
CA VAL A 87 -3.67 5.77 -9.07
C VAL A 87 -3.78 5.73 -10.59
N VAL A 88 -4.52 4.77 -11.14
CA VAL A 88 -4.75 4.66 -12.59
C VAL A 88 -5.53 5.87 -13.10
N ALA A 89 -6.54 6.34 -12.37
CA ALA A 89 -7.30 7.54 -12.73
C ALA A 89 -6.42 8.81 -12.70
N ALA A 90 -5.53 8.93 -11.71
CA ALA A 90 -4.56 10.04 -11.65
C ALA A 90 -3.58 9.99 -12.83
N TYR A 91 -3.02 8.81 -13.12
CA TYR A 91 -2.12 8.60 -14.26
C TYR A 91 -2.80 8.94 -15.59
N ALA A 92 -4.04 8.48 -15.82
CA ALA A 92 -4.81 8.75 -17.02
C ALA A 92 -5.08 10.26 -17.23
N LYS A 93 -5.13 11.03 -16.14
CA LYS A 93 -5.24 12.51 -16.17
C LYS A 93 -3.88 13.21 -16.33
N GLY A 94 -2.80 12.48 -16.59
CA GLY A 94 -1.46 13.04 -16.77
C GLY A 94 -0.75 13.43 -15.47
N MET A 95 -1.22 13.02 -14.30
CA MET A 95 -0.56 13.33 -13.03
C MET A 95 0.81 12.67 -12.94
N PRO A 96 1.81 13.34 -12.30
CA PRO A 96 3.21 12.89 -12.27
C PRO A 96 3.45 11.75 -11.28
N VAL A 97 2.74 10.65 -11.43
CA VAL A 97 2.82 9.47 -10.57
C VAL A 97 3.08 8.19 -11.36
N ARG A 98 3.79 7.24 -10.75
CA ARG A 98 4.04 5.91 -11.31
C ARG A 98 3.90 4.85 -10.23
N ILE A 99 3.27 3.74 -10.56
CA ILE A 99 3.28 2.54 -9.71
C ILE A 99 4.70 1.97 -9.72
N ILE A 100 5.26 1.74 -8.53
CA ILE A 100 6.60 1.19 -8.34
C ILE A 100 6.58 -0.26 -7.85
N SER A 101 5.48 -0.72 -7.26
CA SER A 101 5.23 -2.13 -6.95
C SER A 101 3.76 -2.40 -6.67
N ALA A 102 3.32 -3.64 -6.78
CA ALA A 102 2.16 -4.12 -6.05
C ALA A 102 2.41 -3.99 -4.54
N GLU A 103 1.36 -3.98 -3.75
CA GLU A 103 1.47 -3.98 -2.28
C GLU A 103 0.51 -5.01 -1.68
N ALA A 104 -0.74 -5.08 -2.18
CA ALA A 104 -1.68 -6.11 -1.77
C ALA A 104 -2.44 -6.68 -2.96
N THR A 105 -2.50 -8.01 -3.00
CA THR A 105 -3.26 -8.81 -3.97
C THR A 105 -4.39 -9.54 -3.25
N GLY A 106 -5.58 -9.46 -3.79
CA GLY A 106 -6.79 -9.94 -3.12
C GLY A 106 -7.36 -8.87 -2.17
N ALA A 107 -8.46 -9.22 -1.50
CA ALA A 107 -9.22 -8.31 -0.65
C ALA A 107 -9.65 -8.94 0.69
N ALA A 108 -8.92 -9.96 1.15
CA ALA A 108 -9.32 -10.78 2.30
C ALA A 108 -9.40 -9.99 3.61
N GLU A 109 -8.62 -8.92 3.73
CA GLU A 109 -8.52 -8.11 4.93
C GLU A 109 -9.69 -7.11 5.11
N ALA A 110 -10.37 -6.74 4.02
CA ALA A 110 -11.45 -5.74 4.08
C ALA A 110 -12.80 -6.39 4.40
N PHE A 111 -13.56 -5.73 5.25
CA PHE A 111 -14.93 -6.15 5.54
C PHE A 111 -15.84 -4.97 5.86
N TRP A 112 -17.16 -5.21 5.76
CA TRP A 112 -18.22 -4.27 6.11
C TRP A 112 -19.00 -4.79 7.30
N TYR A 113 -19.40 -3.89 8.18
CA TYR A 113 -20.04 -4.22 9.44
C TYR A 113 -21.19 -3.27 9.77
N ALA A 114 -22.13 -3.76 10.55
CA ALA A 114 -23.27 -3.00 11.04
C ALA A 114 -23.49 -3.28 12.54
N ARG A 115 -24.30 -2.45 13.19
CA ARG A 115 -24.76 -2.71 14.55
C ARG A 115 -25.87 -3.76 14.50
N PRO A 116 -25.90 -4.74 15.45
CA PRO A 116 -26.95 -5.77 15.48
C PRO A 116 -28.37 -5.20 15.50
N GLU A 117 -28.57 -4.14 16.25
CA GLU A 117 -29.89 -3.48 16.39
C GLU A 117 -30.35 -2.75 15.11
N SER A 118 -29.49 -2.56 14.11
CA SER A 118 -29.87 -2.00 12.81
C SER A 118 -30.73 -2.95 11.99
N GLY A 119 -30.75 -4.25 12.31
CA GLY A 119 -31.41 -5.28 11.52
C GLY A 119 -30.72 -5.63 10.21
N ILE A 120 -29.53 -5.06 9.94
CA ILE A 120 -28.72 -5.32 8.74
C ILE A 120 -27.75 -6.46 9.06
N ASN A 121 -28.00 -7.64 8.50
CA ASN A 121 -27.23 -8.85 8.75
C ASN A 121 -26.40 -9.32 7.54
N ARG A 122 -26.69 -8.80 6.37
CA ARG A 122 -26.03 -9.12 5.11
C ARG A 122 -26.15 -7.95 4.14
N LEU A 123 -25.34 -7.97 3.08
CA LEU A 123 -25.33 -6.88 2.10
C LEU A 123 -26.69 -6.69 1.39
N ALA A 124 -27.48 -7.76 1.22
CA ALA A 124 -28.81 -7.68 0.63
C ALA A 124 -29.79 -6.77 1.42
N ASP A 125 -29.52 -6.52 2.69
CA ASP A 125 -30.37 -5.70 3.57
C ASP A 125 -30.06 -4.20 3.45
N THR A 126 -29.11 -3.80 2.57
CA THR A 126 -28.60 -2.44 2.49
C THR A 126 -29.30 -1.51 1.49
N ASN A 127 -30.37 -1.95 0.84
CA ASN A 127 -31.11 -1.09 -0.10
C ASN A 127 -31.59 0.20 0.59
N GLY A 128 -31.22 1.36 0.04
CA GLY A 128 -31.52 2.69 0.59
C GLY A 128 -30.80 3.06 1.88
N LYS A 129 -30.00 2.16 2.47
CA LYS A 129 -29.16 2.39 3.63
C LYS A 129 -27.86 3.08 3.27
N THR A 130 -27.24 3.74 4.24
CA THR A 130 -25.92 4.35 4.06
C THR A 130 -24.83 3.31 4.25
N VAL A 131 -23.95 3.14 3.24
CA VAL A 131 -22.81 2.22 3.28
C VAL A 131 -21.52 2.97 3.03
N ALA A 132 -20.61 2.85 3.97
CA ALA A 132 -19.36 3.58 3.99
C ALA A 132 -18.27 2.91 3.13
N PHE A 133 -17.37 3.76 2.63
CA PHE A 133 -16.06 3.41 2.05
C PHE A 133 -15.07 4.54 2.37
N SER A 134 -13.76 4.31 2.21
CA SER A 134 -12.75 5.30 2.57
C SER A 134 -12.86 6.58 1.73
N SER A 135 -12.61 6.48 0.44
CA SER A 135 -12.65 7.62 -0.50
C SER A 135 -12.81 7.13 -1.93
N PRO A 136 -13.25 7.99 -2.88
CA PRO A 136 -13.30 7.64 -4.29
C PRO A 136 -11.95 7.12 -4.81
N GLY A 137 -11.97 5.98 -5.52
CA GLY A 137 -10.78 5.33 -6.06
C GLY A 137 -9.96 4.51 -5.05
N SER A 138 -10.33 4.48 -3.76
CA SER A 138 -9.68 3.61 -2.76
C SER A 138 -9.95 2.13 -3.01
N SER A 139 -9.17 1.25 -2.37
CA SER A 139 -9.42 -0.19 -2.44
C SER A 139 -10.80 -0.57 -1.88
N THR A 140 -11.24 0.06 -0.78
CA THR A 140 -12.57 -0.16 -0.22
C THR A 140 -13.68 0.29 -1.17
N ASN A 141 -13.46 1.35 -1.97
CA ASN A 141 -14.39 1.75 -3.02
C ASN A 141 -14.49 0.68 -4.11
N LEU A 142 -13.35 0.19 -4.60
CA LEU A 142 -13.31 -0.89 -5.61
C LEU A 142 -14.06 -2.13 -5.12
N ILE A 143 -13.74 -2.61 -3.92
CA ILE A 143 -14.32 -3.83 -3.36
C ILE A 143 -15.83 -3.65 -3.14
N LEU A 144 -16.25 -2.53 -2.55
CA LEU A 144 -17.66 -2.26 -2.28
C LEU A 144 -18.50 -2.21 -3.57
N LEU A 145 -17.99 -1.59 -4.63
CA LEU A 145 -18.68 -1.55 -5.92
C LEU A 145 -18.89 -2.96 -6.51
N GLN A 146 -17.90 -3.85 -6.36
CA GLN A 146 -18.03 -5.24 -6.79
C GLN A 146 -19.08 -6.01 -5.95
N LEU A 147 -19.04 -5.85 -4.63
CA LEU A 147 -19.99 -6.46 -3.69
C LEU A 147 -21.43 -6.03 -4.02
N ILE A 148 -21.65 -4.73 -4.21
CA ILE A 148 -22.96 -4.15 -4.57
C ILE A 148 -23.46 -4.71 -5.89
N ASN A 149 -22.59 -4.78 -6.90
CA ASN A 149 -22.94 -5.33 -8.21
C ASN A 149 -23.33 -6.81 -8.13
N GLN A 150 -22.58 -7.62 -7.36
CA GLN A 150 -22.91 -9.04 -7.14
C GLN A 150 -24.23 -9.23 -6.40
N ALA A 151 -24.46 -8.44 -5.33
CA ALA A 151 -25.66 -8.53 -4.52
C ALA A 151 -26.89 -7.88 -5.17
N LYS A 152 -26.71 -7.12 -6.26
CA LYS A 152 -27.74 -6.34 -6.97
C LYS A 152 -28.54 -5.42 -6.02
N VAL A 153 -27.83 -4.71 -5.15
CA VAL A 153 -28.38 -3.75 -4.18
C VAL A 153 -28.01 -2.32 -4.55
N ALA A 154 -28.78 -1.36 -4.03
CA ALA A 154 -28.61 0.08 -4.30
C ALA A 154 -28.53 0.87 -3.00
N PRO A 155 -27.43 0.76 -2.21
CA PRO A 155 -27.21 1.58 -1.02
C PRO A 155 -26.82 3.01 -1.39
N LYS A 156 -26.90 3.91 -0.40
CA LYS A 156 -26.35 5.27 -0.49
C LYS A 156 -24.89 5.19 -0.06
N LEU A 157 -23.95 5.43 -0.99
CA LEU A 157 -22.53 5.36 -0.73
C LEU A 157 -22.02 6.62 -0.05
N VAL A 158 -21.27 6.47 1.04
CA VAL A 158 -20.72 7.57 1.85
C VAL A 158 -19.20 7.40 2.01
N ALA A 159 -18.44 8.41 1.58
CA ALA A 159 -17.00 8.47 1.83
C ALA A 159 -16.76 8.96 3.27
N THR A 160 -16.12 8.13 4.11
CA THR A 160 -15.95 8.40 5.54
C THR A 160 -14.50 8.64 5.97
N GLY A 161 -13.53 8.57 5.04
CA GLY A 161 -12.12 8.65 5.38
C GLY A 161 -11.60 7.37 6.04
N GLY A 162 -10.96 7.50 7.18
CA GLY A 162 -10.31 6.39 7.90
C GLY A 162 -11.26 5.49 8.70
N ALA A 163 -10.80 4.29 9.01
CA ALA A 163 -11.58 3.29 9.76
C ALA A 163 -12.01 3.75 11.17
N PRO A 164 -11.18 4.48 11.97
CA PRO A 164 -11.62 4.97 13.28
C PRO A 164 -12.79 5.95 13.20
N GLY A 165 -12.75 6.92 12.28
CA GLY A 165 -13.84 7.87 12.06
C GLY A 165 -15.11 7.18 11.56
N THR A 166 -14.97 6.17 10.71
CA THR A 166 -16.09 5.33 10.25
C THR A 166 -16.76 4.60 11.41
N LEU A 167 -15.96 4.01 12.31
CA LEU A 167 -16.50 3.33 13.50
C LEU A 167 -17.34 4.29 14.37
N THR A 168 -16.82 5.48 14.62
CA THR A 168 -17.55 6.50 15.40
C THR A 168 -18.90 6.83 14.77
N GLN A 169 -18.95 7.01 13.45
CA GLN A 169 -20.19 7.33 12.72
C GLN A 169 -21.20 6.17 12.75
N VAL A 170 -20.74 4.92 12.67
CA VAL A 170 -21.62 3.75 12.80
C VAL A 170 -22.13 3.61 14.21
N MET A 171 -21.27 3.72 15.21
CA MET A 171 -21.67 3.58 16.62
C MET A 171 -22.66 4.67 17.06
N SER A 172 -22.57 5.88 16.49
CA SER A 172 -23.52 6.97 16.75
C SER A 172 -24.81 6.89 15.91
N GLY A 173 -24.89 5.95 14.95
CA GLY A 173 -26.05 5.80 14.06
C GLY A 173 -26.10 6.81 12.91
N GLN A 174 -25.06 7.60 12.68
CA GLN A 174 -24.97 8.51 11.54
C GLN A 174 -24.87 7.76 10.21
N ILE A 175 -24.26 6.57 10.23
CA ILE A 175 -24.10 5.67 9.09
C ILE A 175 -24.57 4.29 9.50
N ASP A 176 -25.29 3.61 8.58
CA ASP A 176 -25.83 2.28 8.86
C ASP A 176 -24.76 1.18 8.82
N VAL A 177 -23.85 1.26 7.82
CA VAL A 177 -22.83 0.25 7.55
C VAL A 177 -21.46 0.88 7.41
N GLY A 178 -20.51 0.44 8.21
CA GLY A 178 -19.11 0.83 8.17
C GLY A 178 -18.24 -0.14 7.39
N TRP A 179 -17.03 0.29 7.08
CA TRP A 179 -15.96 -0.54 6.53
C TRP A 179 -14.78 -0.58 7.51
N SER A 180 -14.04 -1.68 7.51
CA SER A 180 -12.80 -1.77 8.25
C SER A 180 -11.79 -2.73 7.62
N VAL A 181 -10.58 -2.62 8.15
CA VAL A 181 -9.47 -3.56 8.00
C VAL A 181 -8.93 -3.79 9.41
N PRO A 182 -8.61 -5.04 9.80
CA PRO A 182 -8.03 -5.30 11.11
C PRO A 182 -6.74 -4.50 11.36
N PRO A 183 -6.46 -4.18 12.64
CA PRO A 183 -7.11 -4.67 13.87
C PRO A 183 -8.34 -3.87 14.30
N PHE A 184 -8.66 -2.79 13.56
CA PHE A 184 -9.81 -1.95 13.91
C PHE A 184 -11.12 -2.75 13.89
N VAL A 185 -11.98 -2.45 14.84
CA VAL A 185 -13.29 -3.05 15.13
C VAL A 185 -13.28 -4.52 15.56
N LEU A 186 -12.14 -5.23 15.60
CA LEU A 186 -12.11 -6.63 16.06
C LEU A 186 -12.62 -6.78 17.49
N GLN A 187 -12.29 -5.83 18.37
CA GLN A 187 -12.80 -5.86 19.75
C GLN A 187 -14.32 -5.70 19.81
N GLN A 188 -14.88 -4.78 19.02
CA GLN A 188 -16.35 -4.56 18.96
C GLN A 188 -17.09 -5.76 18.37
N LEU A 189 -16.47 -6.47 17.42
CA LEU A 189 -16.99 -7.72 16.90
C LEU A 189 -16.97 -8.82 17.97
N ALA A 190 -15.86 -8.96 18.72
CA ALA A 190 -15.73 -9.92 19.80
C ALA A 190 -16.72 -9.64 20.94
N ASP A 191 -16.99 -8.37 21.23
CA ASP A 191 -17.98 -7.94 22.22
C ASP A 191 -19.44 -8.09 21.75
N GLY A 192 -19.69 -8.51 20.50
CA GLY A 192 -21.03 -8.60 19.91
C GLY A 192 -21.71 -7.25 19.64
N LYS A 193 -20.95 -6.14 19.71
CA LYS A 193 -21.46 -4.77 19.42
C LYS A 193 -21.60 -4.50 17.92
N LEU A 194 -20.91 -5.27 17.09
CA LEU A 194 -20.94 -5.19 15.64
C LEU A 194 -21.03 -6.59 15.04
N VAL A 195 -21.58 -6.69 13.84
CA VAL A 195 -21.64 -7.91 13.02
C VAL A 195 -21.05 -7.65 11.63
N ILE A 196 -20.31 -8.61 11.11
CA ILE A 196 -19.80 -8.52 9.72
C ILE A 196 -20.95 -8.89 8.78
N ILE A 197 -21.20 -8.04 7.77
CA ILE A 197 -22.29 -8.23 6.80
C ILE A 197 -21.78 -8.57 5.39
N ALA A 198 -20.50 -8.29 5.10
CA ALA A 198 -19.83 -8.62 3.84
C ALA A 198 -18.32 -8.61 4.05
N ARG A 199 -17.61 -9.42 3.28
CA ARG A 199 -16.14 -9.49 3.25
C ARG A 199 -15.62 -9.20 1.85
N GLY A 200 -14.44 -8.62 1.75
CA GLY A 200 -13.78 -8.44 0.46
C GLY A 200 -13.47 -9.78 -0.24
N SER A 201 -13.23 -10.84 0.54
CA SER A 201 -13.06 -12.21 0.04
C SER A 201 -14.30 -12.78 -0.67
N ASP A 202 -15.49 -12.21 -0.44
CA ASP A 202 -16.72 -12.62 -1.14
C ASP A 202 -16.70 -12.23 -2.64
N VAL A 203 -15.73 -11.39 -3.04
CA VAL A 203 -15.51 -10.99 -4.43
C VAL A 203 -14.43 -11.87 -5.07
N ALA A 204 -14.81 -13.04 -5.57
CA ALA A 204 -13.88 -14.00 -6.19
C ALA A 204 -13.04 -13.36 -7.32
N ALA A 205 -13.62 -12.43 -8.09
CA ALA A 205 -12.91 -11.74 -9.16
C ALA A 205 -11.68 -10.94 -8.68
N LEU A 206 -11.63 -10.52 -7.42
CA LEU A 206 -10.51 -9.77 -6.84
C LEU A 206 -9.44 -10.66 -6.21
N ALA A 207 -9.68 -11.94 -6.00
CA ALA A 207 -8.79 -12.84 -5.25
C ALA A 207 -7.32 -12.82 -5.73
N GLU A 208 -7.12 -12.65 -7.05
CA GLU A 208 -5.79 -12.65 -7.66
C GLU A 208 -5.42 -11.30 -8.30
N GLN A 209 -6.22 -10.25 -8.07
CA GLN A 209 -5.93 -8.91 -8.59
C GLN A 209 -5.21 -8.07 -7.54
N THR A 210 -4.24 -7.28 -7.99
CA THR A 210 -3.64 -6.24 -7.16
C THR A 210 -4.66 -5.15 -6.91
N ILE A 211 -4.99 -4.90 -5.65
CA ILE A 211 -5.95 -3.87 -5.24
C ILE A 211 -5.27 -2.67 -4.62
N ARG A 212 -4.04 -2.84 -4.08
CA ARG A 212 -3.22 -1.76 -3.55
C ARG A 212 -1.83 -1.78 -4.15
N VAL A 213 -1.26 -0.60 -4.31
CA VAL A 213 0.04 -0.38 -4.93
C VAL A 213 0.85 0.66 -4.15
N ASN A 214 2.17 0.56 -4.26
CA ASN A 214 3.09 1.63 -3.90
C ASN A 214 3.34 2.52 -5.11
N VAL A 215 3.35 3.83 -4.90
CA VAL A 215 3.39 4.84 -5.95
C VAL A 215 4.50 5.83 -5.68
N ALA A 216 5.26 6.21 -6.69
CA ALA A 216 6.25 7.28 -6.58
C ALA A 216 5.90 8.48 -7.47
N ASN A 217 6.35 9.66 -7.03
CA ASN A 217 6.40 10.84 -7.88
C ASN A 217 7.44 10.66 -9.00
N VAL A 218 7.16 11.18 -10.19
CA VAL A 218 8.06 11.05 -11.35
C VAL A 218 9.42 11.71 -11.11
N ASN A 219 9.48 12.81 -10.37
CA ASN A 219 10.75 13.45 -10.03
C ASN A 219 11.56 12.59 -9.06
N ALA A 220 10.94 12.03 -8.03
CA ALA A 220 11.59 11.08 -7.14
C ALA A 220 12.15 9.86 -7.90
N LEU A 221 11.42 9.35 -8.90
CA LEU A 221 11.91 8.28 -9.78
C LEU A 221 13.14 8.66 -10.60
N LYS A 222 13.27 9.93 -10.99
CA LYS A 222 14.44 10.41 -11.75
C LYS A 222 15.63 10.68 -10.84
N GLU A 223 15.40 11.32 -9.70
CA GLU A 223 16.44 11.87 -8.83
C GLU A 223 16.91 10.88 -7.75
N LYS A 224 16.01 9.99 -7.27
CA LYS A 224 16.23 9.10 -6.12
C LYS A 224 16.00 7.62 -6.47
N ARG A 225 16.21 7.21 -7.73
CA ARG A 225 15.90 5.84 -8.18
C ARG A 225 16.52 4.76 -7.30
N ASP A 226 17.79 4.91 -6.94
CA ASP A 226 18.51 3.91 -6.15
C ASP A 226 17.99 3.86 -4.70
N ALA A 227 17.61 4.99 -4.12
CA ALA A 227 16.95 5.05 -2.83
C ALA A 227 15.58 4.35 -2.86
N LEU A 228 14.79 4.54 -3.91
CA LEU A 228 13.49 3.85 -4.09
C LEU A 228 13.66 2.33 -4.19
N VAL A 229 14.69 1.85 -4.88
CA VAL A 229 15.01 0.42 -4.96
C VAL A 229 15.41 -0.13 -3.58
N ARG A 230 16.28 0.59 -2.85
CA ARG A 230 16.66 0.20 -1.48
C ARG A 230 15.46 0.20 -0.54
N PHE A 231 14.57 1.19 -0.65
CA PHE A 231 13.33 1.28 0.10
C PHE A 231 12.45 0.03 -0.11
N LEU A 232 12.18 -0.37 -1.34
CA LEU A 232 11.39 -1.57 -1.64
C LEU A 232 12.05 -2.85 -1.12
N LYS A 233 13.38 -2.96 -1.20
CA LYS A 233 14.13 -4.09 -0.61
C LYS A 233 13.97 -4.15 0.92
N VAL A 234 14.02 -3.01 1.59
CA VAL A 234 13.79 -2.92 3.04
C VAL A 234 12.36 -3.29 3.39
N LEU A 235 11.35 -2.82 2.64
CA LEU A 235 9.97 -3.22 2.87
C LEU A 235 9.79 -4.73 2.70
N SER A 236 10.39 -5.35 1.65
CA SER A 236 10.33 -6.79 1.46
C SER A 236 10.95 -7.54 2.64
N ARG A 237 12.13 -7.10 3.11
CA ARG A 237 12.78 -7.67 4.30
C ARG A 237 11.90 -7.51 5.56
N SER A 238 11.23 -6.39 5.71
CA SER A 238 10.31 -6.13 6.83
C SER A 238 9.10 -7.06 6.79
N ILE A 239 8.53 -7.31 5.60
CA ILE A 239 7.45 -8.28 5.41
C ILE A 239 7.95 -9.68 5.78
N ASP A 240 9.10 -10.11 5.29
CA ASP A 240 9.65 -11.41 5.60
C ASP A 240 9.87 -11.60 7.10
N TRP A 241 10.45 -10.60 7.77
CA TRP A 241 10.63 -10.60 9.22
C TRP A 241 9.28 -10.69 9.97
N ALA A 242 8.26 -9.95 9.53
CA ALA A 242 6.94 -9.92 10.16
C ALA A 242 6.23 -11.28 10.15
N TYR A 243 6.59 -12.18 9.24
CA TYR A 243 6.02 -13.52 9.12
C TYR A 243 6.93 -14.65 9.60
N SER A 244 8.21 -14.39 9.91
CA SER A 244 9.16 -15.42 10.31
C SER A 244 9.67 -15.25 11.74
N ASP A 245 9.70 -14.02 12.27
CA ASP A 245 10.27 -13.76 13.58
C ASP A 245 9.23 -13.96 14.71
N PRO A 246 9.57 -14.67 15.80
CA PRO A 246 8.65 -14.90 16.91
C PRO A 246 8.22 -13.62 17.64
N HIS A 247 9.02 -12.55 17.57
CA HIS A 247 8.71 -11.26 18.19
C HIS A 247 7.85 -10.34 17.31
N ALA A 248 7.54 -10.74 16.09
CA ALA A 248 6.83 -9.87 15.13
C ALA A 248 5.45 -9.45 15.62
N ILE A 249 4.72 -10.36 16.26
CA ILE A 249 3.38 -10.07 16.80
C ILE A 249 3.44 -9.09 17.98
N ASP A 250 4.41 -9.25 18.88
CA ASP A 250 4.57 -8.34 20.02
C ASP A 250 4.97 -6.94 19.54
N ASN A 251 5.85 -6.88 18.54
CA ASN A 251 6.26 -5.65 17.89
C ASN A 251 5.06 -4.94 17.24
N TYR A 252 4.23 -5.67 16.51
CA TYR A 252 3.03 -5.12 15.89
C TYR A 252 1.99 -4.67 16.93
N ALA A 253 1.76 -5.48 17.98
CA ALA A 253 0.83 -5.14 19.06
C ALA A 253 1.20 -3.79 19.71
N GLU A 254 2.50 -3.55 19.93
CA GLU A 254 3.02 -2.28 20.44
C GLU A 254 2.77 -1.11 19.48
N ILE A 255 3.09 -1.29 18.18
CA ILE A 255 2.92 -0.25 17.16
C ILE A 255 1.43 0.09 16.96
N ALA A 256 0.58 -0.93 16.83
CA ALA A 256 -0.86 -0.78 16.61
C ALA A 256 -1.62 -0.42 17.90
N LYS A 257 -0.98 -0.54 19.07
CA LYS A 257 -1.58 -0.32 20.40
C LYS A 257 -2.80 -1.21 20.65
N VAL A 258 -2.69 -2.50 20.35
CA VAL A 258 -3.74 -3.50 20.53
C VAL A 258 -3.23 -4.68 21.35
N PRO A 259 -4.11 -5.44 22.02
CA PRO A 259 -3.74 -6.69 22.69
C PRO A 259 -3.07 -7.66 21.72
N ARG A 260 -2.06 -8.41 22.20
CA ARG A 260 -1.32 -9.40 21.41
C ARG A 260 -2.23 -10.39 20.68
N ALA A 261 -3.31 -10.82 21.31
CA ALA A 261 -4.28 -11.75 20.71
C ALA A 261 -4.92 -11.15 19.44
N LEU A 262 -5.34 -9.86 19.48
CA LEU A 262 -5.90 -9.17 18.30
C LEU A 262 -4.83 -8.90 17.24
N ALA A 263 -3.59 -8.63 17.64
CA ALA A 263 -2.46 -8.50 16.71
C ALA A 263 -2.22 -9.81 15.96
N GLN A 264 -2.20 -10.93 16.66
CA GLN A 264 -2.05 -12.26 16.07
C GLN A 264 -3.23 -12.60 15.15
N GLN A 265 -4.44 -12.40 15.60
CA GLN A 265 -5.65 -12.61 14.81
C GLN A 265 -5.63 -11.77 13.53
N THR A 266 -5.20 -10.50 13.62
CA THR A 266 -5.06 -9.61 12.45
C THR A 266 -4.20 -10.25 11.37
N ARG A 267 -2.99 -10.72 11.72
CA ARG A 267 -2.08 -11.33 10.75
C ARG A 267 -2.63 -12.65 10.21
N ASP A 268 -3.03 -13.55 11.12
CA ASP A 268 -3.27 -14.94 10.78
C ASP A 268 -4.59 -15.15 10.01
N ASP A 269 -5.65 -14.39 10.36
CA ASP A 269 -6.97 -14.54 9.75
C ASP A 269 -7.19 -13.64 8.53
N PHE A 270 -6.45 -12.51 8.41
CA PHE A 270 -6.78 -11.48 7.42
C PHE A 270 -5.66 -11.14 6.44
N PHE A 271 -4.42 -11.40 6.79
CA PHE A 271 -3.29 -11.01 5.97
C PHE A 271 -2.39 -12.21 5.64
N PRO A 272 -2.79 -13.09 4.72
CA PRO A 272 -1.90 -14.16 4.27
C PRO A 272 -0.65 -13.56 3.59
N LYS A 273 0.56 -14.08 3.93
CA LYS A 273 1.83 -13.52 3.45
C LYS A 273 1.88 -13.38 1.93
N GLN A 274 1.34 -14.34 1.19
CA GLN A 274 1.33 -14.34 -0.27
C GLN A 274 0.55 -13.18 -0.88
N ALA A 275 -0.39 -12.56 -0.13
CA ALA A 275 -1.12 -11.39 -0.58
C ALA A 275 -0.31 -10.09 -0.52
N LEU A 276 0.79 -10.07 0.23
CA LEU A 276 1.60 -8.87 0.55
C LEU A 276 2.96 -8.85 -0.16
N GLN A 277 3.04 -9.43 -1.34
CA GLN A 277 4.28 -9.45 -2.11
C GLN A 277 4.44 -8.16 -2.91
N LEU A 278 5.61 -7.51 -2.75
CA LEU A 278 6.03 -6.34 -3.53
C LEU A 278 6.49 -6.78 -4.93
N SER A 279 5.57 -7.32 -5.71
CA SER A 279 5.82 -7.91 -7.01
C SER A 279 5.22 -7.07 -8.15
N GLU A 280 5.06 -7.69 -9.31
CA GLU A 280 4.35 -7.12 -10.44
C GLU A 280 2.86 -6.93 -10.13
N VAL A 281 2.28 -5.90 -10.74
CA VAL A 281 0.84 -5.61 -10.64
C VAL A 281 0.06 -6.67 -11.43
N LYS A 282 -0.80 -7.40 -10.75
CA LYS A 282 -1.70 -8.38 -11.34
C LYS A 282 -3.01 -7.69 -11.73
N GLY A 283 -3.29 -7.64 -13.03
CA GLY A 283 -4.56 -7.12 -13.56
C GLY A 283 -5.69 -8.16 -13.52
N PRO A 284 -6.91 -7.77 -13.92
CA PRO A 284 -8.04 -8.69 -14.05
C PRO A 284 -7.69 -9.79 -15.04
N ARG A 285 -7.98 -11.05 -14.68
CA ARG A 285 -7.89 -12.16 -15.63
C ARG A 285 -8.88 -11.90 -16.76
N ARG A 286 -8.44 -12.01 -18.01
CA ARG A 286 -9.35 -11.97 -19.15
C ARG A 286 -10.25 -13.20 -19.09
N HIS A 287 -11.56 -13.00 -18.96
CA HIS A 287 -12.49 -14.03 -19.39
C HIS A 287 -12.33 -14.15 -20.91
N PRO A 288 -12.24 -15.36 -21.46
CA PRO A 288 -12.06 -15.55 -22.92
C PRO A 288 -13.20 -14.98 -23.77
N GLU A 289 -14.32 -14.58 -23.16
CA GLU A 289 -15.55 -14.15 -23.87
C GLU A 289 -15.75 -12.62 -23.96
N THR A 290 -14.94 -11.79 -23.31
CA THR A 290 -15.08 -10.32 -23.42
C THR A 290 -13.77 -9.67 -23.85
N GLY A 291 -13.66 -9.43 -25.17
CA GLY A 291 -12.46 -8.93 -25.83
C GLY A 291 -12.13 -7.44 -25.61
N ALA A 292 -12.20 -6.91 -24.42
CA ALA A 292 -11.74 -5.55 -24.12
C ALA A 292 -10.32 -5.56 -23.55
N ARG A 293 -9.37 -5.08 -24.35
CA ARG A 293 -7.95 -4.90 -23.97
C ARG A 293 -7.75 -3.57 -23.24
N VAL A 294 -7.38 -3.61 -21.97
CA VAL A 294 -6.59 -2.52 -21.39
C VAL A 294 -5.12 -2.84 -21.65
N GLN A 295 -4.51 -2.19 -22.64
CA GLN A 295 -3.07 -2.31 -22.90
C GLN A 295 -2.32 -1.42 -21.92
N VAL A 296 -1.65 -2.03 -20.96
CA VAL A 296 -0.57 -1.39 -20.21
C VAL A 296 0.68 -1.48 -21.08
N HIS A 297 1.04 -0.40 -21.76
CA HIS A 297 2.26 -0.36 -22.56
C HIS A 297 3.49 -0.30 -21.65
N HIS A 298 4.20 -1.40 -21.52
CA HIS A 298 5.62 -1.40 -21.16
C HIS A 298 6.42 -0.89 -22.39
N ARG A 299 6.78 0.39 -22.41
CA ARG A 299 7.88 0.84 -23.26
C ARG A 299 9.18 0.59 -22.49
N ALA A 300 9.83 -0.53 -22.81
CA ALA A 300 11.26 -0.65 -22.59
C ALA A 300 11.97 0.35 -23.53
N ASP A 301 12.72 1.28 -22.94
CA ASP A 301 13.55 2.24 -23.67
C ASP A 301 14.82 1.49 -24.12
N ASP A 302 14.79 0.90 -25.31
CA ASP A 302 15.94 0.27 -25.94
C ASP A 302 16.60 1.28 -26.89
N ARG A 303 17.48 2.12 -26.32
CA ARG A 303 18.44 2.92 -27.10
C ARG A 303 19.75 2.17 -27.22
N ARG A 304 19.87 1.30 -28.22
CA ARG A 304 21.19 1.03 -28.83
C ARG A 304 21.05 1.10 -30.33
N GLY A 305 21.94 1.94 -30.86
CA GLY A 305 22.00 2.36 -32.24
C GLY A 305 22.31 1.24 -33.24
N GLY A 306 22.07 1.56 -34.48
CA GLY A 306 22.48 0.79 -35.64
C GLY A 306 21.83 1.32 -36.89
N ALA A 307 22.62 1.98 -37.66
CA ALA A 307 22.27 2.56 -38.96
C ALA A 307 21.85 1.52 -40.02
N GLY A 308 21.02 1.97 -40.94
CA GLY A 308 21.00 1.44 -42.31
C GLY A 308 19.81 0.62 -42.72
N ASN A 309 18.90 1.01 -43.48
CA ASN A 309 18.89 1.01 -44.92
C ASN A 309 17.45 1.22 -45.47
N VAL A 310 17.45 1.91 -46.58
CA VAL A 310 16.33 2.27 -47.44
C VAL A 310 15.65 1.03 -48.08
N GLY A 311 14.34 1.09 -48.29
CA GLY A 311 13.67 0.13 -49.16
C GLY A 311 12.15 0.31 -49.28
N HIS A 312 11.74 0.83 -50.42
CA HIS A 312 10.43 1.13 -51.00
C HIS A 312 9.33 0.04 -50.95
N SER A 313 8.11 0.61 -51.10
CA SER A 313 6.90 0.11 -51.85
C SER A 313 6.04 -0.97 -51.13
N LEU A 314 4.81 -0.77 -50.97
CA LEU A 314 3.52 -0.45 -51.59
C LEU A 314 2.48 -0.29 -50.46
#